data_0fa3fc254b78a5297169659f9ddd2ce8
#
_entry.id   0fa3fc254b78a5297169659f9ddd2ce8
#
_cell.length_a   1.000
_cell.length_b   1.000
_cell.length_c   1.000
_cell.angle_alpha   90.00
_cell.angle_beta   90.00
_cell.angle_gamma   90.00
#
_symmetry.space_group_name_H-M   'P 1'
#
loop_
_entity.id
_entity.type
_entity.pdbx_description
1 polymer ?
#
loop_
_entity_poly.entity_id
_entity_poly.type
_entity_poly.pdbx_seq_one_letter_code
_entity_poly.pdbx_strand_id
1 'polypeptide(L)'
;MERKLVKLYGGAITCEIPSGFDDLSNVFPVPDNQEVFVYHSNGSVNLNSAVNSHDYVLSFEILEYLSDLSDVEAGRKLFSDLSYCNESRDSKIFNLNSVQGTDLGLSELFNAVSIAGTMEVSRSKNKEVYNKIRVLMYNVRMPRYKCELLVSYSYPEEGEHGVENEAMFEGVVRTLKVVNTNLFAT
;
A
#
# COMPACT_ATOMS: atom_id res chain seq x y z
N MET A 1 -9.87 10.16 -14.00
CA MET A 1 -8.39 9.94 -14.02
C MET A 1 -8.12 8.72 -14.89
N GLU A 2 -7.21 8.83 -15.87
CA GLU A 2 -6.81 7.71 -16.72
C GLU A 2 -6.09 6.63 -15.90
N ARG A 3 -6.34 5.34 -16.23
CA ARG A 3 -5.76 4.19 -15.51
C ARG A 3 -4.98 3.30 -16.47
N LYS A 4 -3.97 2.62 -15.94
CA LYS A 4 -3.20 1.59 -16.62
C LYS A 4 -3.28 0.27 -15.86
N LEU A 5 -3.36 -0.84 -16.60
CA LEU A 5 -3.25 -2.18 -16.04
C LEU A 5 -1.78 -2.47 -15.72
N VAL A 6 -1.51 -2.86 -14.49
CA VAL A 6 -0.18 -3.31 -14.05
C VAL A 6 -0.20 -4.80 -13.72
N LYS A 7 0.94 -5.44 -13.95
CA LYS A 7 1.20 -6.85 -13.66
C LYS A 7 2.19 -6.91 -12.49
N LEU A 8 1.70 -7.34 -11.34
CA LEU A 8 2.47 -7.48 -10.12
C LEU A 8 3.00 -8.91 -10.01
N TYR A 9 4.19 -9.07 -9.45
CA TYR A 9 4.82 -10.39 -9.21
C TYR A 9 4.84 -11.26 -10.46
N GLY A 10 5.37 -10.71 -11.55
CA GLY A 10 5.45 -11.41 -12.82
C GLY A 10 4.08 -11.71 -13.47
N GLY A 11 3.03 -11.02 -13.07
CA GLY A 11 1.67 -11.17 -13.60
C GLY A 11 0.78 -12.14 -12.81
N ALA A 12 1.24 -12.63 -11.65
CA ALA A 12 0.42 -13.46 -10.77
C ALA A 12 -0.73 -12.68 -10.12
N ILE A 13 -0.54 -11.38 -9.94
CA ILE A 13 -1.58 -10.44 -9.51
C ILE A 13 -1.65 -9.32 -10.55
N THR A 14 -2.84 -8.82 -10.82
CA THR A 14 -3.05 -7.64 -11.68
C THR A 14 -3.95 -6.64 -10.99
N CYS A 15 -3.77 -5.35 -11.29
CA CYS A 15 -4.70 -4.29 -10.90
C CYS A 15 -4.59 -3.09 -11.85
N GLU A 16 -5.53 -2.17 -11.75
CA GLU A 16 -5.49 -0.89 -12.45
C GLU A 16 -5.08 0.22 -11.49
N ILE A 17 -4.01 0.94 -11.85
CA ILE A 17 -3.53 2.10 -11.12
C ILE A 17 -3.63 3.37 -11.98
N PRO A 18 -3.61 4.57 -11.39
CA PRO A 18 -3.55 5.80 -12.19
C PRO A 18 -2.32 5.84 -13.10
N SER A 19 -2.49 6.29 -14.34
CA SER A 19 -1.43 6.26 -15.36
C SER A 19 -0.19 7.08 -15.02
N GLY A 20 -0.33 8.10 -14.14
CA GLY A 20 0.79 8.94 -13.71
C GLY A 20 1.74 8.33 -12.68
N PHE A 21 1.46 7.13 -12.16
CA PHE A 21 2.37 6.45 -11.24
C PHE A 21 3.46 5.71 -12.00
N ASP A 22 4.70 5.90 -11.61
CA ASP A 22 5.87 5.22 -12.17
C ASP A 22 6.31 4.06 -11.27
N ASP A 23 6.74 2.97 -11.88
CA ASP A 23 7.28 1.82 -11.19
C ASP A 23 8.68 2.17 -10.63
N LEU A 24 8.80 2.13 -9.31
CA LEU A 24 10.03 2.48 -8.61
C LEU A 24 11.17 1.49 -8.89
N SER A 25 10.86 0.22 -9.18
CA SER A 25 11.86 -0.82 -9.46
C SER A 25 12.71 -0.53 -10.70
N ASN A 26 12.23 0.33 -11.60
CA ASN A 26 13.00 0.79 -12.77
C ASN A 26 14.18 1.70 -12.40
N VAL A 27 14.21 2.25 -11.19
CA VAL A 27 15.19 3.27 -10.78
C VAL A 27 15.90 2.90 -9.48
N PHE A 28 15.22 2.20 -8.58
CA PHE A 28 15.74 1.81 -7.27
C PHE A 28 15.49 0.32 -7.00
N PRO A 29 16.37 -0.36 -6.26
CA PRO A 29 16.11 -1.74 -5.85
C PRO A 29 14.91 -1.79 -4.91
N VAL A 30 13.95 -2.66 -5.24
CA VAL A 30 12.76 -2.97 -4.43
C VAL A 30 12.85 -4.46 -4.04
N PRO A 31 12.53 -4.85 -2.81
CA PRO A 31 12.50 -6.26 -2.41
C PRO A 31 11.56 -7.10 -3.29
N ASP A 32 11.88 -8.37 -3.52
CA ASP A 32 11.12 -9.26 -4.42
C ASP A 32 9.66 -9.49 -3.97
N ASN A 33 9.38 -9.32 -2.68
CA ASN A 33 8.02 -9.42 -2.13
C ASN A 33 7.24 -8.09 -2.18
N GLN A 34 7.80 -7.05 -2.80
CA GLN A 34 7.20 -5.73 -2.91
C GLN A 34 7.13 -5.25 -4.35
N GLU A 35 6.06 -4.51 -4.65
CA GLU A 35 5.90 -3.73 -5.87
C GLU A 35 5.54 -2.30 -5.45
N VAL A 36 6.31 -1.31 -5.89
CA VAL A 36 6.16 0.07 -5.43
C VAL A 36 6.02 1.01 -6.61
N PHE A 37 5.00 1.84 -6.58
CA PHE A 37 4.72 2.85 -7.59
C PHE A 37 4.68 4.24 -6.94
N VAL A 38 5.28 5.21 -7.61
CA VAL A 38 5.39 6.58 -7.08
C VAL A 38 4.84 7.58 -8.10
N TYR A 39 4.03 8.51 -7.62
CA TYR A 39 3.67 9.71 -8.36
C TYR A 39 4.43 10.90 -7.77
N HIS A 40 5.29 11.50 -8.58
CA HIS A 40 6.10 12.65 -8.19
C HIS A 40 5.33 13.94 -8.47
N SER A 41 4.87 14.62 -7.42
CA SER A 41 4.08 15.85 -7.52
C SER A 41 4.82 16.99 -8.24
N ASN A 42 6.15 16.98 -8.22
CA ASN A 42 7.01 17.99 -8.85
C ASN A 42 7.51 17.59 -10.25
N GLY A 43 6.97 16.53 -10.84
CA GLY A 43 7.23 16.13 -12.22
C GLY A 43 8.63 15.60 -12.53
N SER A 44 9.46 15.34 -11.53
CA SER A 44 10.81 14.80 -11.74
C SER A 44 11.17 13.72 -10.73
N VAL A 45 11.60 12.57 -11.24
CA VAL A 45 12.30 11.56 -10.45
C VAL A 45 13.60 12.18 -9.92
N ASN A 46 13.71 12.33 -8.61
CA ASN A 46 14.96 12.76 -8.02
C ASN A 46 15.88 11.53 -7.87
N LEU A 47 16.88 11.42 -8.73
CA LEU A 47 17.86 10.32 -8.71
C LEU A 47 18.62 10.17 -7.37
N ASN A 48 18.50 11.13 -6.47
CA ASN A 48 19.12 11.11 -5.15
C ASN A 48 18.19 10.65 -4.00
N SER A 49 16.91 10.48 -4.27
CA SER A 49 15.91 10.07 -3.28
C SER A 49 14.81 9.29 -3.98
N ALA A 50 14.58 8.04 -3.56
CA ALA A 50 13.53 7.20 -4.12
C ALA A 50 12.12 7.79 -3.94
N VAL A 51 11.90 8.46 -2.79
CA VAL A 51 10.62 9.07 -2.42
C VAL A 51 10.87 10.37 -1.66
N ASN A 52 10.12 11.42 -1.99
CA ASN A 52 10.13 12.69 -1.28
C ASN A 52 8.90 12.86 -0.39
N SER A 53 8.91 13.87 0.49
CA SER A 53 7.81 14.16 1.41
C SER A 53 6.50 14.56 0.71
N HIS A 54 6.57 15.02 -0.53
CA HIS A 54 5.42 15.44 -1.33
C HIS A 54 4.97 14.40 -2.36
N ASP A 55 5.63 13.24 -2.40
CA ASP A 55 5.29 12.17 -3.33
C ASP A 55 4.14 11.31 -2.80
N TYR A 56 3.39 10.75 -3.74
CA TYR A 56 2.33 9.79 -3.50
C TYR A 56 2.90 8.39 -3.76
N VAL A 57 2.76 7.48 -2.81
CA VAL A 57 3.34 6.14 -2.90
C VAL A 57 2.25 5.11 -2.78
N LEU A 58 2.16 4.23 -3.76
CA LEU A 58 1.30 3.06 -3.78
C LEU A 58 2.18 1.81 -3.73
N SER A 59 1.99 0.95 -2.74
CA SER A 59 2.77 -0.27 -2.61
C SER A 59 1.88 -1.50 -2.42
N PHE A 60 2.40 -2.62 -2.89
CA PHE A 60 1.85 -3.96 -2.70
C PHE A 60 2.94 -4.80 -2.07
N GLU A 61 2.61 -5.57 -1.04
CA GLU A 61 3.59 -6.39 -0.33
C GLU A 61 2.98 -7.73 0.06
N ILE A 62 3.67 -8.83 -0.27
CA ILE A 62 3.30 -10.17 0.15
C ILE A 62 4.04 -10.48 1.44
N LEU A 63 3.28 -10.83 2.48
CA LEU A 63 3.77 -11.10 3.83
C LEU A 63 3.35 -12.49 4.31
N GLU A 64 4.03 -13.01 5.31
CA GLU A 64 3.62 -14.23 6.00
C GLU A 64 2.28 -14.01 6.71
N TYR A 65 1.46 -15.07 6.71
CA TYR A 65 0.16 -15.07 7.36
C TYR A 65 0.29 -15.02 8.88
N LEU A 66 -0.33 -14.03 9.50
CA LEU A 66 -0.35 -13.84 10.95
C LEU A 66 -1.46 -14.72 11.57
N SER A 67 -1.22 -16.05 11.64
CA SER A 67 -2.21 -17.06 12.03
C SER A 67 -2.79 -16.87 13.42
N ASP A 68 -2.00 -16.32 14.34
CA ASP A 68 -2.35 -16.19 15.76
C ASP A 68 -3.14 -14.92 16.08
N LEU A 69 -3.38 -14.07 15.06
CA LEU A 69 -4.06 -12.79 15.19
C LEU A 69 -5.42 -12.83 14.47
N SER A 70 -6.41 -12.19 15.07
CA SER A 70 -7.66 -11.86 14.37
C SER A 70 -7.39 -10.88 13.21
N ASP A 71 -8.34 -10.72 12.30
CA ASP A 71 -8.20 -9.85 11.14
C ASP A 71 -7.87 -8.40 11.57
N VAL A 72 -8.57 -7.90 12.58
CA VAL A 72 -8.36 -6.56 13.12
C VAL A 72 -6.98 -6.40 13.79
N GLU A 73 -6.56 -7.40 14.56
CA GLU A 73 -5.25 -7.38 15.21
C GLU A 73 -4.11 -7.47 14.21
N ALA A 74 -4.24 -8.32 13.18
CA ALA A 74 -3.29 -8.39 12.08
C ALA A 74 -3.16 -7.05 11.34
N GLY A 75 -4.28 -6.41 11.03
CA GLY A 75 -4.28 -5.09 10.41
C GLY A 75 -3.57 -4.02 11.28
N ARG A 76 -3.85 -3.99 12.60
CA ARG A 76 -3.16 -3.08 13.53
C ARG A 76 -1.66 -3.34 13.61
N LYS A 77 -1.29 -4.63 13.66
CA LYS A 77 0.11 -5.04 13.68
C LYS A 77 0.84 -4.55 12.43
N LEU A 78 0.28 -4.79 11.25
CA LEU A 78 0.90 -4.38 9.98
C LEU A 78 0.98 -2.87 9.82
N PHE A 79 0.00 -2.11 10.32
CA PHE A 79 0.10 -0.65 10.35
C PHE A 79 1.24 -0.18 11.28
N SER A 80 1.39 -0.82 12.44
CA SER A 80 2.50 -0.56 13.36
C SER A 80 3.86 -0.91 12.75
N ASP A 81 3.96 -2.04 12.06
CA ASP A 81 5.18 -2.47 11.38
C ASP A 81 5.54 -1.51 10.25
N LEU A 82 4.56 -1.07 9.45
CA LEU A 82 4.76 -0.05 8.42
C LEU A 82 5.24 1.27 9.02
N SER A 83 4.69 1.69 10.16
CA SER A 83 5.14 2.88 10.89
C SER A 83 6.60 2.73 11.35
N TYR A 84 6.95 1.57 11.90
CA TYR A 84 8.32 1.27 12.33
C TYR A 84 9.31 1.26 11.14
N CYS A 85 8.97 0.60 10.05
CA CYS A 85 9.80 0.54 8.84
C CYS A 85 10.01 1.92 8.21
N ASN A 86 9.02 2.82 8.32
CA ASN A 86 9.15 4.20 7.86
C ASN A 86 9.88 5.12 8.85
N GLU A 87 10.42 4.59 9.95
CA GLU A 87 11.04 5.39 11.03
C GLU A 87 10.11 6.55 11.47
N SER A 88 8.82 6.27 11.57
CA SER A 88 7.83 7.28 11.94
C SER A 88 8.01 7.73 13.38
N ARG A 89 8.05 9.04 13.61
CA ARG A 89 8.13 9.63 14.94
C ARG A 89 6.81 9.49 15.71
N ASP A 90 5.69 9.58 15.01
CA ASP A 90 4.34 9.40 15.54
C ASP A 90 3.44 8.75 14.48
N SER A 91 2.50 7.94 14.93
CA SER A 91 1.51 7.32 14.05
C SER A 91 0.17 7.14 14.76
N LYS A 92 -0.92 7.30 14.02
CA LYS A 92 -2.27 7.19 14.56
C LYS A 92 -3.22 6.56 13.55
N ILE A 93 -3.93 5.51 13.98
CA ILE A 93 -5.10 4.96 13.26
C ILE A 93 -6.34 5.73 13.73
N PHE A 94 -7.17 6.19 12.80
CA PHE A 94 -8.46 6.83 13.10
C PHE A 94 -9.64 6.09 12.48
N ASN A 95 -9.41 5.20 11.52
CA ASN A 95 -10.44 4.31 11.00
C ASN A 95 -9.88 2.92 10.76
N LEU A 96 -10.65 1.88 11.12
CA LEU A 96 -10.31 0.49 10.92
C LEU A 96 -11.60 -0.32 10.80
N ASN A 97 -11.80 -0.97 9.64
CA ASN A 97 -13.01 -1.74 9.35
C ASN A 97 -12.68 -3.09 8.75
N SER A 98 -13.41 -4.11 9.17
CA SER A 98 -13.42 -5.40 8.48
C SER A 98 -14.22 -5.29 7.19
N VAL A 99 -13.70 -5.88 6.12
CA VAL A 99 -14.28 -5.86 4.77
C VAL A 99 -14.29 -7.29 4.24
N GLN A 100 -15.40 -7.71 3.65
CA GLN A 100 -15.44 -9.01 2.97
C GLN A 100 -14.67 -8.93 1.65
N GLY A 101 -13.94 -10.00 1.30
CA GLY A 101 -13.21 -10.04 0.02
C GLY A 101 -14.11 -9.81 -1.19
N THR A 102 -15.34 -10.30 -1.13
CA THR A 102 -16.36 -10.09 -2.18
C THR A 102 -16.73 -8.62 -2.40
N ASP A 103 -16.69 -7.80 -1.35
CA ASP A 103 -16.96 -6.36 -1.46
C ASP A 103 -15.84 -5.63 -2.21
N LEU A 104 -14.67 -6.24 -2.28
CA LEU A 104 -13.51 -5.77 -3.05
C LEU A 104 -13.40 -6.43 -4.43
N GLY A 105 -14.36 -7.29 -4.81
CA GLY A 105 -14.28 -8.06 -6.06
C GLY A 105 -13.27 -9.23 -6.00
N LEU A 106 -12.81 -9.58 -4.80
CA LEU A 106 -11.93 -10.72 -4.55
C LEU A 106 -12.72 -11.99 -4.23
N SER A 107 -12.02 -13.10 -4.05
CA SER A 107 -12.64 -14.37 -3.63
C SER A 107 -13.32 -14.25 -2.26
N GLU A 108 -14.44 -14.95 -2.07
CA GLU A 108 -15.10 -15.14 -0.77
C GLU A 108 -14.22 -15.80 0.29
N LEU A 109 -13.12 -16.46 -0.14
CA LEU A 109 -12.14 -17.10 0.74
C LEU A 109 -11.15 -16.09 1.34
N PHE A 110 -11.23 -14.81 0.96
CA PHE A 110 -10.36 -13.76 1.44
C PHE A 110 -11.14 -12.81 2.36
N ASN A 111 -10.52 -12.47 3.47
CA ASN A 111 -10.97 -11.40 4.33
C ASN A 111 -10.05 -10.19 4.15
N ALA A 112 -10.55 -9.01 4.42
CA ALA A 112 -9.73 -7.81 4.39
C ALA A 112 -10.02 -6.90 5.58
N VAL A 113 -9.03 -6.08 5.91
CA VAL A 113 -9.18 -4.98 6.87
C VAL A 113 -8.74 -3.70 6.18
N SER A 114 -9.62 -2.72 6.12
CA SER A 114 -9.26 -1.37 5.69
C SER A 114 -8.83 -0.53 6.87
N ILE A 115 -7.76 0.21 6.69
CA ILE A 115 -7.19 1.07 7.73
C ILE A 115 -6.89 2.44 7.13
N ALA A 116 -7.24 3.49 7.88
CA ALA A 116 -6.85 4.84 7.57
C ALA A 116 -6.17 5.47 8.80
N GLY A 117 -5.04 6.09 8.59
CA GLY A 117 -4.23 6.67 9.63
C GLY A 117 -3.32 7.78 9.14
N THR A 118 -2.48 8.25 10.03
CA THR A 118 -1.41 9.21 9.74
C THR A 118 -0.09 8.72 10.31
N MET A 119 1.00 9.16 9.69
CA MET A 119 2.36 8.97 10.18
C MET A 119 3.15 10.26 10.03
N GLU A 120 4.05 10.53 10.97
CA GLU A 120 5.04 11.60 10.84
C GLU A 120 6.38 11.00 10.44
N VAL A 121 6.78 11.20 9.19
CA VAL A 121 7.96 10.59 8.58
C VAL A 121 8.95 11.62 8.09
N SER A 122 10.25 11.28 8.13
CA SER A 122 11.29 12.07 7.50
C SER A 122 11.71 11.42 6.19
N ARG A 123 11.25 11.97 5.08
CA ARG A 123 11.62 11.54 3.71
C ARG A 123 12.69 12.42 3.09
N SER A 124 13.38 13.21 3.89
CA SER A 124 14.47 14.06 3.44
C SER A 124 15.82 13.57 3.93
N LYS A 125 16.92 14.03 3.30
CA LYS A 125 18.27 13.78 3.81
C LYS A 125 18.51 14.40 5.18
N ASN A 126 17.77 15.43 5.52
CA ASN A 126 17.75 16.03 6.86
C ASN A 126 16.70 15.30 7.71
N LYS A 127 17.15 14.34 8.52
CA LYS A 127 16.29 13.54 9.43
C LYS A 127 15.60 14.37 10.52
N GLU A 128 15.88 15.66 10.63
CA GLU A 128 15.22 16.56 11.59
C GLU A 128 13.87 17.12 11.07
N VAL A 129 13.62 17.03 9.74
CA VAL A 129 12.38 17.52 9.14
C VAL A 129 11.40 16.37 9.00
N TYR A 130 10.35 16.39 9.79
CA TYR A 130 9.24 15.44 9.72
C TYR A 130 8.05 16.06 8.99
N ASN A 131 7.44 15.26 8.13
CA ASN A 131 6.23 15.62 7.40
C ASN A 131 5.13 14.64 7.77
N LYS A 132 3.93 15.16 7.92
CA LYS A 132 2.77 14.34 8.20
C LYS A 132 2.17 13.83 6.90
N ILE A 133 2.04 12.51 6.81
CA ILE A 133 1.44 11.82 5.68
C ILE A 133 0.17 11.11 6.11
N ARG A 134 -0.78 11.05 5.19
CA ARG A 134 -1.94 10.17 5.28
C ARG A 134 -1.53 8.79 4.80
N VAL A 135 -2.01 7.76 5.47
CA VAL A 135 -1.78 6.36 5.09
C VAL A 135 -3.12 5.65 5.03
N LEU A 136 -3.43 5.13 3.86
CA LEU A 136 -4.55 4.22 3.61
C LEU A 136 -3.98 2.84 3.36
N MET A 137 -4.62 1.81 3.90
CA MET A 137 -4.12 0.45 3.83
C MET A 137 -5.27 -0.54 3.73
N TYR A 138 -5.11 -1.55 2.89
CA TYR A 138 -5.91 -2.77 2.92
C TYR A 138 -4.98 -3.94 3.22
N ASN A 139 -5.29 -4.68 4.27
CA ASN A 139 -4.68 -5.98 4.52
C ASN A 139 -5.63 -7.06 4.02
N VAL A 140 -5.29 -7.71 2.91
CA VAL A 140 -6.06 -8.83 2.36
C VAL A 140 -5.46 -10.13 2.88
N ARG A 141 -6.23 -10.84 3.71
CA ARG A 141 -5.82 -12.09 4.34
C ARG A 141 -6.19 -13.28 3.48
N MET A 142 -5.21 -14.11 3.20
CA MET A 142 -5.34 -15.29 2.34
C MET A 142 -4.92 -16.56 3.10
N PRO A 143 -5.70 -17.03 4.08
CA PRO A 143 -5.30 -18.11 4.99
C PRO A 143 -4.99 -19.41 4.28
N ARG A 144 -5.70 -19.73 3.20
CA ARG A 144 -5.43 -20.92 2.37
C ARG A 144 -4.03 -20.91 1.77
N TYR A 145 -3.49 -19.74 1.48
CA TYR A 145 -2.17 -19.57 0.88
C TYR A 145 -1.10 -19.16 1.90
N LYS A 146 -1.46 -19.13 3.19
CA LYS A 146 -0.59 -18.76 4.31
C LYS A 146 0.15 -17.44 4.09
N CYS A 147 -0.53 -16.49 3.47
CA CYS A 147 0.03 -15.16 3.21
C CYS A 147 -1.00 -14.06 3.40
N GLU A 148 -0.50 -12.84 3.49
CA GLU A 148 -1.25 -11.60 3.50
C GLU A 148 -0.76 -10.73 2.35
N LEU A 149 -1.67 -10.06 1.65
CA LEU A 149 -1.36 -9.03 0.68
C LEU A 149 -1.66 -7.68 1.32
N LEU A 150 -0.62 -6.95 1.63
CA LEU A 150 -0.71 -5.60 2.13
C LEU A 150 -0.68 -4.64 0.95
N VAL A 151 -1.74 -3.87 0.78
CA VAL A 151 -1.80 -2.76 -0.18
C VAL A 151 -1.82 -1.48 0.61
N SER A 152 -0.87 -0.59 0.37
CA SER A 152 -0.81 0.69 1.06
C SER A 152 -0.69 1.86 0.08
N TYR A 153 -1.28 2.97 0.47
CA TYR A 153 -1.19 4.23 -0.25
C TYR A 153 -0.90 5.35 0.74
N SER A 154 0.17 6.08 0.51
CA SER A 154 0.55 7.22 1.33
C SER A 154 0.71 8.49 0.51
N TYR A 155 0.26 9.60 1.08
CA TYR A 155 0.31 10.92 0.46
C TYR A 155 0.45 12.02 1.52
N PRO A 156 0.93 13.24 1.14
CA PRO A 156 1.02 14.37 2.05
C PRO A 156 -0.34 14.67 2.66
N GLU A 157 -0.42 14.87 3.99
CA GLU A 157 -1.69 15.23 4.64
C GLU A 157 -2.14 16.64 4.28
N GLU A 158 -1.21 17.52 3.91
CA GLU A 158 -1.51 18.88 3.50
C GLU A 158 -2.17 18.91 2.11
N GLY A 159 -3.45 19.34 2.06
CA GLY A 159 -4.23 19.48 0.82
C GLY A 159 -5.70 19.05 0.98
N GLU A 160 -6.57 19.59 0.15
CA GLU A 160 -8.03 19.37 0.20
C GLU A 160 -8.48 18.05 -0.51
N HIS A 161 -7.56 17.18 -0.94
CA HIS A 161 -7.86 16.03 -1.80
C HIS A 161 -8.07 14.70 -1.07
N GLY A 162 -8.36 14.70 0.23
CA GLY A 162 -8.50 13.48 1.02
C GLY A 162 -9.55 12.50 0.46
N VAL A 163 -10.74 12.99 0.14
CA VAL A 163 -11.85 12.17 -0.38
C VAL A 163 -11.52 11.60 -1.77
N GLU A 164 -10.88 12.39 -2.64
CA GLU A 164 -10.48 11.94 -3.96
C GLU A 164 -9.40 10.86 -3.90
N ASN A 165 -8.44 11.00 -2.98
CA ASN A 165 -7.40 10.01 -2.73
C ASN A 165 -7.96 8.70 -2.16
N GLU A 166 -8.90 8.77 -1.23
CA GLU A 166 -9.58 7.59 -0.67
C GLU A 166 -10.36 6.85 -1.76
N ALA A 167 -11.15 7.55 -2.56
CA ALA A 167 -11.91 6.96 -3.68
C ALA A 167 -10.99 6.37 -4.77
N MET A 168 -9.89 7.03 -5.08
CA MET A 168 -8.89 6.54 -6.02
C MET A 168 -8.28 5.23 -5.50
N PHE A 169 -7.85 5.18 -4.25
CA PHE A 169 -7.22 4.02 -3.65
C PHE A 169 -8.18 2.83 -3.53
N GLU A 170 -9.42 3.06 -3.08
CA GLU A 170 -10.45 2.03 -3.09
C GLU A 170 -10.68 1.48 -4.51
N GLY A 171 -10.70 2.35 -5.50
CA GLY A 171 -10.81 1.94 -6.90
C GLY A 171 -9.64 1.08 -7.38
N VAL A 172 -8.42 1.30 -6.91
CA VAL A 172 -7.26 0.42 -7.18
C VAL A 172 -7.51 -0.96 -6.56
N VAL A 173 -7.85 -1.02 -5.28
CA VAL A 173 -8.07 -2.27 -4.55
C VAL A 173 -9.19 -3.10 -5.18
N ARG A 174 -10.29 -2.48 -5.62
CA ARG A 174 -11.41 -3.15 -6.29
C ARG A 174 -11.06 -3.75 -7.65
N THR A 175 -9.96 -3.36 -8.26
CA THR A 175 -9.47 -3.93 -9.54
C THR A 175 -8.45 -5.04 -9.36
N LEU A 176 -8.04 -5.34 -8.12
CA LEU A 176 -7.12 -6.43 -7.81
C LEU A 176 -7.69 -7.79 -8.27
N LYS A 177 -6.85 -8.54 -8.97
CA LYS A 177 -7.17 -9.92 -9.40
C LYS A 177 -5.97 -10.82 -9.14
N VAL A 178 -6.17 -11.88 -8.38
CA VAL A 178 -5.21 -12.96 -8.26
C VAL A 178 -5.40 -13.88 -9.46
N VAL A 179 -4.47 -13.83 -10.41
CA VAL A 179 -4.54 -14.57 -11.69
C VAL A 179 -3.88 -15.92 -11.55
N ASN A 180 -2.77 -16.00 -10.81
CA ASN A 180 -2.03 -17.22 -10.61
C ASN A 180 -1.67 -17.41 -9.14
N THR A 181 -2.26 -18.43 -8.52
CA THR A 181 -2.05 -18.75 -7.10
C THR A 181 -0.75 -19.53 -6.84
N ASN A 182 -0.05 -20.00 -7.88
CA ASN A 182 1.26 -20.66 -7.71
C ASN A 182 2.32 -19.73 -7.13
N LEU A 183 2.11 -18.40 -7.18
CA LEU A 183 2.94 -17.43 -6.49
C LEU A 183 3.04 -17.72 -4.98
N PHE A 184 1.98 -18.26 -4.40
CA PHE A 184 1.87 -18.52 -2.96
C PHE A 184 2.17 -19.99 -2.60
N ALA A 185 2.53 -20.82 -3.58
CA ALA A 185 2.89 -22.22 -3.34
C ALA A 185 4.33 -22.27 -2.82
N THR A 186 4.49 -22.55 -1.53
CA THR A 186 5.75 -22.94 -0.89
C THR A 186 5.77 -24.42 -0.61
#